data_2e2700d0a567762874c17024ff5d69d6
#
_entry.id   2e2700d0a567762874c17024ff5d69d6
#
_cell.length_a   1.000
_cell.length_b   1.000
_cell.length_c   1.000
_cell.angle_alpha   90.00
_cell.angle_beta   90.00
_cell.angle_gamma   90.00
#
_symmetry.space_group_name_H-M   'P 1'
#
loop_
_entity.id
_entity.type
_entity.pdbx_description
1 polymer ?
#
loop_
_entity_poly.entity_id
_entity_poly.type
_entity_poly.pdbx_seq_one_letter_code
_entity_poly.pdbx_strand_id
1 'polypeptide(L)'
;MTQDNFLSNSGNLTHLDYQGQAQMVDVSHKVPTVRQAVAAAKVRMLPATFAAIQAGNVPKGDVLGTVRLAGIMAAKQTAALIPLCHPLPLQKIAIEVIPDPQLPGYEIQATVKTKAETGVEMEALTAVSVAALTLYDMAKALEKSIQIESIRLISKSGGKSGDYSPPEQ
;
A
#
# COMPACT_ATOMS: atom_id res chain seq x y z
N MET A 1 -0.77 42.32 16.71
CA MET A 1 0.25 41.46 17.34
C MET A 1 -0.46 40.29 17.97
N THR A 2 -0.67 39.26 17.24
CA THR A 2 -1.25 38.01 17.74
C THR A 2 -0.39 36.90 17.11
N GLN A 3 0.54 36.37 17.95
CA GLN A 3 1.29 35.18 17.60
C GLN A 3 0.35 33.97 17.73
N ASP A 4 0.19 33.29 16.64
CA ASP A 4 -0.70 32.15 16.46
C ASP A 4 -0.29 30.97 17.35
N ASN A 5 -1.25 30.55 18.17
CA ASN A 5 -1.28 29.29 18.92
C ASN A 5 -1.37 28.08 17.97
N PHE A 6 -0.26 27.67 17.34
CA PHE A 6 -0.21 26.43 16.55
C PHE A 6 0.51 25.27 17.28
N LEU A 7 0.84 25.42 18.59
CA LEU A 7 1.56 24.40 19.36
C LEU A 7 0.85 23.99 20.64
N SER A 8 -0.34 23.41 20.54
CA SER A 8 -0.97 22.74 21.69
C SER A 8 -1.67 21.43 21.32
N ASN A 9 -0.99 20.59 20.54
CA ASN A 9 -1.27 19.17 20.50
C ASN A 9 0.07 18.42 20.55
N SER A 10 0.72 18.46 21.71
CA SER A 10 1.91 17.66 22.01
C SER A 10 1.51 16.19 22.21
N GLY A 11 0.92 15.58 21.17
CA GLY A 11 0.95 14.15 21.01
C GLY A 11 2.41 13.74 20.99
N ASN A 12 2.82 12.88 21.92
CA ASN A 12 4.17 12.34 22.01
C ASN A 12 4.62 11.91 20.60
N LEU A 13 5.61 12.64 20.03
CA LEU A 13 6.22 12.32 18.73
C LEU A 13 7.08 11.08 18.92
N THR A 14 6.46 9.91 18.92
CA THR A 14 7.08 8.62 19.27
C THR A 14 8.19 8.18 18.31
N HIS A 15 8.30 8.83 17.13
CA HIS A 15 9.35 8.58 16.15
C HIS A 15 10.52 9.57 16.21
N LEU A 16 10.60 10.38 17.25
CA LEU A 16 11.73 11.27 17.52
C LEU A 16 12.38 10.92 18.86
N ASP A 17 13.71 10.96 18.90
CA ASP A 17 14.45 10.91 20.14
C ASP A 17 14.45 12.28 20.86
N TYR A 18 15.11 12.37 22.01
CA TYR A 18 15.22 13.60 22.79
C TYR A 18 16.02 14.72 22.09
N GLN A 19 16.74 14.40 21.00
CA GLN A 19 17.47 15.36 20.15
C GLN A 19 16.65 15.75 18.90
N GLY A 20 15.42 15.23 18.74
CA GLY A 20 14.57 15.48 17.57
C GLY A 20 14.98 14.68 16.33
N GLN A 21 15.80 13.62 16.48
CA GLN A 21 16.21 12.75 15.38
C GLN A 21 15.21 11.59 15.21
N ALA A 22 15.04 11.17 13.96
CA ALA A 22 14.14 10.06 13.63
C ALA A 22 14.65 8.76 14.24
N GLN A 23 13.76 8.03 14.93
CA GLN A 23 14.03 6.71 15.48
C GLN A 23 12.85 5.76 15.25
N MET A 24 13.15 4.48 15.11
CA MET A 24 12.14 3.43 15.08
C MET A 24 11.55 3.26 16.49
N VAL A 25 10.22 3.23 16.59
CA VAL A 25 9.52 3.13 17.90
C VAL A 25 9.80 1.78 18.54
N ASP A 26 10.15 1.77 19.82
CA ASP A 26 10.22 0.54 20.63
C ASP A 26 8.81 -0.02 20.85
N VAL A 27 8.57 -1.22 20.35
CA VAL A 27 7.30 -1.95 20.49
C VAL A 27 7.44 -3.20 21.35
N SER A 28 8.59 -3.47 21.95
CA SER A 28 8.89 -4.69 22.71
C SER A 28 7.97 -4.92 23.91
N HIS A 29 7.39 -3.84 24.45
CA HIS A 29 6.46 -3.86 25.59
C HIS A 29 5.00 -4.13 25.18
N LYS A 30 4.69 -4.16 23.86
CA LYS A 30 3.32 -4.35 23.38
C LYS A 30 2.99 -5.83 23.21
N VAL A 31 1.76 -6.20 23.57
CA VAL A 31 1.26 -7.55 23.33
C VAL A 31 0.92 -7.71 21.84
N PRO A 32 1.40 -8.78 21.18
CA PRO A 32 1.03 -9.06 19.80
C PRO A 32 -0.48 -9.27 19.63
N THR A 33 -1.09 -8.56 18.70
CA THR A 33 -2.52 -8.70 18.34
C THR A 33 -2.68 -9.00 16.86
N VAL A 34 -3.80 -9.62 16.48
CA VAL A 34 -4.14 -9.80 15.06
C VAL A 34 -4.45 -8.44 14.46
N ARG A 35 -3.83 -8.16 13.31
CA ARG A 35 -3.98 -6.89 12.58
C ARG A 35 -4.19 -7.17 11.11
N GLN A 36 -5.01 -6.36 10.48
CA GLN A 36 -5.23 -6.39 9.05
C GLN A 36 -5.21 -4.96 8.51
N ALA A 37 -4.68 -4.80 7.30
CA ALA A 37 -4.82 -3.58 6.52
C ALA A 37 -5.23 -3.93 5.08
N VAL A 38 -6.02 -3.05 4.49
CA VAL A 38 -6.39 -3.09 3.07
C VAL A 38 -5.99 -1.76 2.46
N ALA A 39 -5.22 -1.81 1.38
CA ALA A 39 -4.87 -0.65 0.57
C ALA A 39 -5.33 -0.85 -0.87
N ALA A 40 -5.53 0.23 -1.62
CA ALA A 40 -5.86 0.19 -3.03
C ALA A 40 -5.06 1.21 -3.84
N ALA A 41 -4.88 0.90 -5.13
CA ALA A 41 -4.36 1.80 -6.15
C ALA A 41 -5.22 1.68 -7.40
N LYS A 42 -5.37 2.78 -8.16
CA LYS A 42 -6.01 2.77 -9.48
C LYS A 42 -4.95 2.97 -10.56
N VAL A 43 -5.10 2.23 -11.66
CA VAL A 43 -4.23 2.37 -12.82
C VAL A 43 -5.11 2.58 -14.04
N ARG A 44 -5.05 3.80 -14.60
CA ARG A 44 -5.81 4.20 -15.79
C ARG A 44 -4.96 4.06 -17.05
N MET A 45 -5.59 3.66 -18.11
CA MET A 45 -4.96 3.49 -19.42
C MET A 45 -5.95 3.76 -20.57
N LEU A 46 -5.48 3.74 -21.79
CA LEU A 46 -6.35 3.82 -22.97
C LEU A 46 -7.20 2.54 -23.10
N PRO A 47 -8.43 2.62 -23.64
CA PRO A 47 -9.29 1.45 -23.87
C PRO A 47 -8.61 0.34 -24.68
N ALA A 48 -7.77 0.71 -25.66
CA ALA A 48 -7.04 -0.26 -26.48
C ALA A 48 -6.01 -1.06 -25.66
N THR A 49 -5.29 -0.40 -24.75
CA THR A 49 -4.31 -1.04 -23.86
C THR A 49 -5.01 -1.95 -22.85
N PHE A 50 -6.11 -1.48 -22.26
CA PHE A 50 -6.94 -2.28 -21.38
C PHE A 50 -7.45 -3.56 -22.08
N ALA A 51 -8.00 -3.43 -23.30
CA ALA A 51 -8.47 -4.57 -24.09
C ALA A 51 -7.34 -5.55 -24.44
N ALA A 52 -6.14 -5.05 -24.78
CA ALA A 52 -4.98 -5.89 -25.05
C ALA A 52 -4.54 -6.72 -23.84
N ILE A 53 -4.53 -6.11 -22.63
CA ILE A 53 -4.22 -6.84 -21.39
C ILE A 53 -5.28 -7.90 -21.11
N GLN A 54 -6.57 -7.57 -21.25
CA GLN A 54 -7.68 -8.51 -21.05
C GLN A 54 -7.59 -9.72 -22.00
N ALA A 55 -7.17 -9.49 -23.25
CA ALA A 55 -7.00 -10.53 -24.25
C ALA A 55 -5.69 -11.33 -24.11
N GLY A 56 -4.79 -10.96 -23.19
CA GLY A 56 -3.47 -11.58 -23.04
C GLY A 56 -2.48 -11.18 -24.16
N ASN A 57 -2.79 -10.17 -24.98
CA ASN A 57 -1.99 -9.73 -26.13
C ASN A 57 -0.96 -8.66 -25.71
N VAL A 58 -0.10 -8.99 -24.76
CA VAL A 58 0.97 -8.11 -24.26
C VAL A 58 2.33 -8.73 -24.50
N PRO A 59 3.32 -7.98 -25.04
CA PRO A 59 4.64 -8.53 -25.36
C PRO A 59 5.39 -9.21 -24.21
N LYS A 60 5.12 -8.81 -22.97
CA LYS A 60 5.76 -9.35 -21.76
C LYS A 60 5.02 -10.53 -21.12
N GLY A 61 3.95 -11.04 -21.76
CA GLY A 61 3.22 -12.23 -21.28
C GLY A 61 2.19 -11.92 -20.19
N ASP A 62 2.12 -12.78 -19.16
CA ASP A 62 1.11 -12.69 -18.09
C ASP A 62 1.29 -11.45 -17.22
N VAL A 63 0.58 -10.39 -17.59
CA VAL A 63 0.59 -9.10 -16.84
C VAL A 63 0.01 -9.27 -15.45
N LEU A 64 -1.20 -9.86 -15.34
CA LEU A 64 -1.94 -9.86 -14.09
C LEU A 64 -1.33 -10.81 -13.05
N GLY A 65 -0.78 -11.94 -13.48
CA GLY A 65 -0.02 -12.85 -12.62
C GLY A 65 1.26 -12.21 -12.10
N THR A 66 2.01 -11.52 -12.97
CA THR A 66 3.23 -10.79 -12.60
C THR A 66 2.95 -9.66 -11.61
N VAL A 67 1.88 -8.89 -11.82
CA VAL A 67 1.42 -7.83 -10.91
C VAL A 67 1.10 -8.37 -9.51
N ARG A 68 0.37 -9.50 -9.42
CA ARG A 68 0.06 -10.14 -8.14
C ARG A 68 1.33 -10.57 -7.41
N LEU A 69 2.22 -11.25 -8.11
CA LEU A 69 3.48 -11.74 -7.52
C LEU A 69 4.35 -10.60 -7.03
N ALA A 70 4.48 -9.52 -7.81
CA ALA A 70 5.26 -8.34 -7.44
C ALA A 70 4.70 -7.66 -6.17
N GLY A 71 3.38 -7.52 -6.06
CA GLY A 71 2.73 -6.99 -4.85
C GLY A 71 3.00 -7.85 -3.61
N ILE A 72 2.92 -9.18 -3.74
CA ILE A 72 3.24 -10.10 -2.64
C ILE A 72 4.71 -9.97 -2.21
N MET A 73 5.62 -9.89 -3.17
CA MET A 73 7.05 -9.72 -2.88
C MET A 73 7.33 -8.38 -2.20
N ALA A 74 6.70 -7.30 -2.66
CA ALA A 74 6.87 -5.96 -2.11
C ALA A 74 6.41 -5.86 -0.65
N ALA A 75 5.26 -6.44 -0.31
CA ALA A 75 4.79 -6.51 1.08
C ALA A 75 5.85 -7.13 2.01
N LYS A 76 6.52 -8.20 1.55
CA LYS A 76 7.59 -8.89 2.33
C LYS A 76 8.87 -8.06 2.46
N GLN A 77 9.07 -7.06 1.63
CA GLN A 77 10.26 -6.21 1.61
C GLN A 77 10.02 -4.83 2.24
N THR A 78 8.85 -4.56 2.80
CA THR A 78 8.49 -3.22 3.30
C THR A 78 9.52 -2.66 4.27
N ALA A 79 9.97 -3.45 5.26
CA ALA A 79 10.98 -3.00 6.22
C ALA A 79 12.35 -2.68 5.59
N ALA A 80 12.66 -3.26 4.43
CA ALA A 80 13.88 -2.94 3.68
C ALA A 80 13.74 -1.65 2.84
N LEU A 81 12.51 -1.22 2.54
CA LEU A 81 12.20 -0.05 1.71
C LEU A 81 11.84 1.18 2.52
N ILE A 82 11.17 1.02 3.65
CA ILE A 82 10.65 2.11 4.49
C ILE A 82 11.46 2.17 5.79
N PRO A 83 12.26 3.21 5.99
CA PRO A 83 13.33 3.24 7.01
C PRO A 83 12.90 2.93 8.45
N LEU A 84 11.70 3.39 8.86
CA LEU A 84 11.23 3.24 10.25
C LEU A 84 10.20 2.12 10.42
N CYS A 85 10.01 1.25 9.40
CA CYS A 85 9.13 0.11 9.52
C CYS A 85 9.83 -1.07 10.19
N HIS A 86 9.11 -1.74 11.09
CA HIS A 86 9.56 -2.99 11.72
C HIS A 86 9.47 -4.16 10.72
N PRO A 87 10.41 -5.12 10.77
CA PRO A 87 10.24 -6.38 10.05
C PRO A 87 9.13 -7.21 10.72
N LEU A 88 8.05 -7.49 9.99
CA LEU A 88 6.87 -8.16 10.53
C LEU A 88 6.68 -9.56 9.95
N PRO A 89 6.24 -10.55 10.77
CA PRO A 89 5.88 -11.88 10.31
C PRO A 89 4.50 -11.85 9.63
N LEU A 90 4.45 -11.72 8.30
CA LEU A 90 3.20 -11.63 7.55
C LEU A 90 2.59 -13.03 7.38
N GLN A 91 1.35 -13.23 7.88
CA GLN A 91 0.63 -14.50 7.78
C GLN A 91 -0.23 -14.60 6.52
N LYS A 92 -0.71 -13.46 5.99
CA LYS A 92 -1.48 -13.44 4.74
C LYS A 92 -1.15 -12.18 3.94
N ILE A 93 -0.96 -12.38 2.64
CA ILE A 93 -0.90 -11.31 1.64
C ILE A 93 -1.79 -11.76 0.49
N ALA A 94 -2.81 -10.98 0.16
CA ALA A 94 -3.67 -11.20 -1.00
C ALA A 94 -3.64 -9.95 -1.88
N ILE A 95 -3.40 -10.14 -3.17
CA ILE A 95 -3.43 -9.08 -4.18
C ILE A 95 -4.54 -9.40 -5.17
N GLU A 96 -5.51 -8.51 -5.26
CA GLU A 96 -6.59 -8.56 -6.23
C GLU A 96 -6.35 -7.50 -7.30
N VAL A 97 -6.49 -7.89 -8.56
CA VAL A 97 -6.38 -6.99 -9.72
C VAL A 97 -7.72 -7.03 -10.41
N ILE A 98 -8.50 -5.99 -10.21
CA ILE A 98 -9.91 -5.89 -10.56
C ILE A 98 -10.04 -5.01 -11.80
N PRO A 99 -10.55 -5.52 -12.93
CA PRO A 99 -10.77 -4.69 -14.11
C PRO A 99 -11.89 -3.67 -13.86
N ASP A 100 -11.65 -2.44 -14.29
CA ASP A 100 -12.64 -1.35 -14.24
C ASP A 100 -12.80 -0.76 -15.65
N PRO A 101 -13.85 -1.17 -16.39
CA PRO A 101 -14.10 -0.65 -17.74
C PRO A 101 -14.47 0.84 -17.77
N GLN A 102 -14.98 1.39 -16.67
CA GLN A 102 -15.34 2.81 -16.59
C GLN A 102 -14.12 3.69 -16.37
N LEU A 103 -13.07 3.14 -15.77
CA LEU A 103 -11.80 3.84 -15.54
C LEU A 103 -11.03 4.17 -16.83
N PRO A 104 -11.02 3.50 -18.00
CA PRO A 104 -10.72 2.10 -18.24
C PRO A 104 -9.34 1.73 -17.66
N GLY A 105 -9.27 0.58 -17.00
CA GLY A 105 -8.05 0.21 -16.28
C GLY A 105 -8.28 -0.83 -15.20
N TYR A 106 -7.52 -0.74 -14.13
CA TYR A 106 -7.57 -1.70 -13.02
C TYR A 106 -7.56 -1.00 -11.66
N GLU A 107 -8.38 -1.48 -10.74
CA GLU A 107 -8.16 -1.28 -9.32
C GLU A 107 -7.33 -2.45 -8.77
N ILE A 108 -6.26 -2.13 -8.06
CA ILE A 108 -5.41 -3.12 -7.40
C ILE A 108 -5.64 -2.99 -5.91
N GLN A 109 -6.06 -4.06 -5.25
CA GLN A 109 -6.23 -4.11 -3.81
C GLN A 109 -5.24 -5.07 -3.17
N ALA A 110 -4.67 -4.69 -2.02
CA ALA A 110 -3.83 -5.55 -1.19
C ALA A 110 -4.44 -5.69 0.19
N THR A 111 -4.68 -6.93 0.61
CA THR A 111 -5.03 -7.28 1.98
C THR A 111 -3.85 -7.96 2.65
N VAL A 112 -3.36 -7.37 3.74
CA VAL A 112 -2.23 -7.93 4.51
C VAL A 112 -2.69 -8.20 5.94
N LYS A 113 -2.31 -9.36 6.50
CA LYS A 113 -2.56 -9.75 7.90
C LYS A 113 -1.28 -10.15 8.61
N THR A 114 -1.20 -9.77 9.88
CA THR A 114 -0.15 -10.20 10.81
C THR A 114 -0.73 -10.42 12.21
N LYS A 115 0.02 -11.13 13.05
CA LYS A 115 -0.13 -11.11 14.50
C LYS A 115 1.17 -10.55 15.07
N ALA A 116 1.17 -9.24 15.40
CA ALA A 116 2.35 -8.50 15.79
C ALA A 116 2.01 -7.29 16.68
N GLU A 117 3.04 -6.61 17.15
CA GLU A 117 2.99 -5.46 18.05
C GLU A 117 2.59 -4.16 17.35
N THR A 118 2.77 -4.09 16.01
CA THR A 118 2.44 -2.91 15.20
C THR A 118 1.56 -3.26 13.99
N GLY A 119 1.03 -2.24 13.31
CA GLY A 119 0.14 -2.39 12.15
C GLY A 119 0.86 -2.80 10.87
N VAL A 120 0.07 -3.18 9.84
CA VAL A 120 0.54 -3.63 8.52
C VAL A 120 0.07 -2.72 7.40
N GLU A 121 -0.22 -1.47 7.72
CA GLU A 121 -0.67 -0.46 6.75
C GLU A 121 0.40 -0.21 5.68
N MET A 122 1.67 -0.14 6.09
CA MET A 122 2.77 0.12 5.17
C MET A 122 3.03 -1.07 4.23
N GLU A 123 2.87 -2.30 4.72
CA GLU A 123 2.96 -3.50 3.90
C GLU A 123 1.87 -3.54 2.83
N ALA A 124 0.64 -3.15 3.16
CA ALA A 124 -0.46 -3.07 2.21
C ALA A 124 -0.24 -1.94 1.18
N LEU A 125 0.20 -0.76 1.61
CA LEU A 125 0.50 0.38 0.73
C LEU A 125 1.69 0.08 -0.20
N THR A 126 2.76 -0.51 0.32
CA THR A 126 3.94 -0.91 -0.49
C THR A 126 3.53 -1.95 -1.54
N ALA A 127 2.69 -2.92 -1.15
CA ALA A 127 2.18 -3.94 -2.05
C ALA A 127 1.45 -3.36 -3.27
N VAL A 128 0.47 -2.47 -3.06
CA VAL A 128 -0.29 -1.87 -4.18
C VAL A 128 0.56 -0.93 -5.01
N SER A 129 1.51 -0.22 -4.39
CA SER A 129 2.43 0.69 -5.10
C SER A 129 3.30 -0.05 -6.09
N VAL A 130 3.97 -1.13 -5.65
CA VAL A 130 4.83 -1.93 -6.52
C VAL A 130 4.02 -2.73 -7.53
N ALA A 131 2.83 -3.23 -7.17
CA ALA A 131 1.93 -3.87 -8.11
C ALA A 131 1.51 -2.91 -9.25
N ALA A 132 1.16 -1.65 -8.93
CA ALA A 132 0.81 -0.64 -9.93
C ALA A 132 1.99 -0.27 -10.83
N LEU A 133 3.19 -0.09 -10.27
CA LEU A 133 4.42 0.11 -11.02
C LEU A 133 4.74 -1.07 -11.95
N THR A 134 4.49 -2.30 -11.49
CA THR A 134 4.69 -3.51 -12.28
C THR A 134 3.70 -3.57 -13.44
N LEU A 135 2.43 -3.21 -13.23
CA LEU A 135 1.46 -3.12 -14.31
C LEU A 135 1.91 -2.12 -15.38
N TYR A 136 2.38 -0.94 -14.96
CA TYR A 136 2.95 0.04 -15.87
C TYR A 136 4.13 -0.55 -16.66
N ASP A 137 5.11 -1.18 -16.00
CA ASP A 137 6.28 -1.76 -16.65
C ASP A 137 5.89 -2.85 -17.67
N MET A 138 4.92 -3.69 -17.32
CA MET A 138 4.45 -4.76 -18.18
C MET A 138 3.74 -4.23 -19.44
N ALA A 139 3.03 -3.12 -19.36
CA ALA A 139 2.20 -2.57 -20.43
C ALA A 139 2.81 -1.37 -21.16
N LYS A 140 3.88 -0.74 -20.66
CA LYS A 140 4.46 0.49 -21.23
C LYS A 140 4.93 0.39 -22.68
N ALA A 141 5.15 -0.82 -23.21
CA ALA A 141 5.46 -1.03 -24.61
C ALA A 141 4.24 -0.73 -25.53
N LEU A 142 3.01 -0.87 -25.00
CA LEU A 142 1.76 -0.53 -25.69
C LEU A 142 1.42 0.95 -25.50
N GLU A 143 1.62 1.46 -24.27
CA GLU A 143 1.22 2.81 -23.89
C GLU A 143 2.11 3.36 -22.78
N LYS A 144 2.69 4.56 -22.99
CA LYS A 144 3.50 5.24 -21.98
C LYS A 144 2.71 6.24 -21.13
N SER A 145 1.47 6.57 -21.54
CA SER A 145 0.60 7.53 -20.85
C SER A 145 -0.22 6.92 -19.71
N ILE A 146 -0.01 5.64 -19.39
CA ILE A 146 -0.64 4.97 -18.24
C ILE A 146 -0.41 5.78 -16.97
N GLN A 147 -1.47 6.00 -16.19
CA GLN A 147 -1.43 6.78 -14.96
C GLN A 147 -1.70 5.89 -13.75
N ILE A 148 -0.85 6.03 -12.73
CA ILE A 148 -1.07 5.42 -11.41
C ILE A 148 -1.74 6.48 -10.54
N GLU A 149 -2.94 6.17 -10.06
CA GLU A 149 -3.80 7.09 -9.31
C GLU A 149 -4.20 6.54 -7.94
N SER A 150 -4.52 7.43 -7.01
CA SER A 150 -5.27 7.11 -5.78
C SER A 150 -4.70 6.00 -4.91
N ILE A 151 -3.36 5.90 -4.77
CA ILE A 151 -2.76 4.97 -3.79
C ILE A 151 -3.21 5.40 -2.39
N ARG A 152 -3.99 4.55 -1.71
CA ARG A 152 -4.57 4.90 -0.42
C ARG A 152 -4.84 3.69 0.48
N LEU A 153 -4.87 3.95 1.79
CA LEU A 153 -5.38 2.99 2.76
C LEU A 153 -6.92 2.98 2.68
N ILE A 154 -7.50 1.79 2.55
CA ILE A 154 -8.95 1.56 2.52
C ILE A 154 -9.48 1.26 3.92
N SER A 155 -8.77 0.41 4.67
CA SER A 155 -9.16 0.09 6.03
C SER A 155 -7.99 -0.51 6.80
N LYS A 156 -8.08 -0.42 8.12
CA LYS A 156 -7.26 -1.23 9.02
C LYS A 156 -8.10 -1.70 10.19
N SER A 157 -7.74 -2.83 10.77
CA SER A 157 -8.36 -3.35 11.98
C SER A 157 -7.35 -3.94 12.94
N GLY A 158 -7.72 -3.93 14.22
CA GLY A 158 -6.93 -4.46 15.32
C GLY A 158 -5.93 -3.47 15.91
N GLY A 159 -5.40 -3.84 17.08
CA GLY A 159 -4.47 -3.04 17.85
C GLY A 159 -5.14 -1.95 18.71
N LYS A 160 -4.30 -1.19 19.45
CA LYS A 160 -4.77 -0.21 20.44
C LYS A 160 -5.48 1.00 19.82
N SER A 161 -5.13 1.38 18.59
CA SER A 161 -5.71 2.53 17.87
C SER A 161 -7.07 2.24 17.22
N GLY A 162 -7.58 1.00 17.35
CA GLY A 162 -8.87 0.60 16.81
C GLY A 162 -8.92 0.50 15.28
N ASP A 163 -10.14 0.33 14.77
CA ASP A 163 -10.41 0.17 13.36
C ASP A 163 -10.46 1.55 12.67
N TYR A 164 -10.08 1.58 11.40
CA TYR A 164 -10.11 2.76 10.55
C TYR A 164 -10.74 2.42 9.21
N SER A 165 -11.64 3.26 8.78
CA SER A 165 -12.11 3.37 7.39
C SER A 165 -12.17 4.85 7.03
N PRO A 166 -11.73 5.26 5.84
CA PRO A 166 -11.86 6.67 5.42
C PRO A 166 -13.36 7.03 5.34
N PRO A 167 -13.72 8.32 5.56
CA PRO A 167 -15.08 8.78 5.30
C PRO A 167 -15.45 8.53 3.84
N GLU A 168 -16.72 8.22 3.60
CA GLU A 168 -17.26 8.11 2.24
C GLU A 168 -17.03 9.44 1.50
N GLN A 169 -16.40 9.37 0.32
CA GLN A 169 -16.15 10.53 -0.56
C GLN A 169 -17.25 10.65 -1.58
#